data_ca95dfd8b9231cbbce9e96c5afb3eafd
#
_entry.id   ca95dfd8b9231cbbce9e96c5afb3eafd
#
_cell.length_a   1.000
_cell.length_b   1.000
_cell.length_c   1.000
_cell.angle_alpha   90.00
_cell.angle_beta   90.00
_cell.angle_gamma   90.00
#
_symmetry.space_group_name_H-M   'P 1'
#
loop_
_entity.id
_entity.type
_entity.pdbx_description
1 polymer ?
#
loop_
_entity_poly.entity_id
_entity_poly.type
_entity_poly.pdbx_seq_one_letter_code
_entity_poly.pdbx_strand_id
1 'polypeptide(L)'
;MGAVGTAAVAAAVWLTAAGLAGPAGVQAATQTEIVAIEEADVHESLNRFLEEKEANAVALVEDWERKSPASEASLSEAGDASEESVAAYINRSYRVPLEEARQLTAWALEIGQGFDVDPLLILSVAATESSFNPKAKNGSGAEGLMQVMTSVHTEKFKAFGGAKAAMEPYPNMVVGASILARLIDRTGSVSQGLKHYYGAGNQSSDNGYAAKVFKERSRLQVAAAGDSDRAVELSRANRTGPAYNAKHRPRNLGYGEWMQLLE
;
A
#
# COMPACT_ATOMS: atom_id res chain seq x y z
N MET A 1 5.00 -29.55 -24.98
CA MET A 1 5.38 -30.39 -23.85
C MET A 1 6.00 -29.45 -22.81
N GLY A 2 5.51 -29.22 -21.61
CA GLY A 2 4.33 -29.69 -20.90
C GLY A 2 4.11 -28.80 -19.72
N ALA A 3 2.88 -28.36 -19.55
CA ALA A 3 2.44 -27.68 -18.34
C ALA A 3 2.11 -28.75 -17.28
N VAL A 4 2.79 -28.77 -16.16
CA VAL A 4 2.34 -29.48 -14.95
C VAL A 4 2.89 -28.75 -13.73
N GLY A 5 2.05 -28.23 -12.87
CA GLY A 5 2.49 -27.92 -11.52
C GLY A 5 1.81 -26.80 -10.76
N THR A 6 0.48 -26.66 -10.80
CA THR A 6 -0.21 -25.74 -9.86
C THR A 6 -1.55 -26.25 -9.31
N ALA A 7 -1.71 -27.59 -9.22
CA ALA A 7 -2.99 -28.17 -8.77
C ALA A 7 -2.92 -28.96 -7.45
N ALA A 8 -1.82 -28.89 -6.68
CA ALA A 8 -1.62 -29.80 -5.54
C ALA A 8 -1.78 -29.18 -4.14
N VAL A 9 -2.04 -27.88 -3.99
CA VAL A 9 -2.09 -27.23 -2.66
C VAL A 9 -3.52 -27.03 -2.14
N ALA A 10 -4.54 -27.15 -2.97
CA ALA A 10 -5.93 -26.89 -2.55
C ALA A 10 -6.68 -28.09 -1.93
N ALA A 11 -6.09 -29.27 -1.89
CA ALA A 11 -6.79 -30.49 -1.45
C ALA A 11 -6.55 -30.93 0.00
N ALA A 12 -5.66 -30.26 0.74
CA ALA A 12 -5.26 -30.71 2.09
C ALA A 12 -6.09 -30.13 3.26
N VAL A 13 -7.04 -29.24 3.02
CA VAL A 13 -7.75 -28.51 4.11
C VAL A 13 -9.05 -29.20 4.57
N TRP A 14 -9.52 -30.28 3.94
CA TRP A 14 -10.84 -30.87 4.22
C TRP A 14 -10.85 -32.27 4.88
N LEU A 15 -9.76 -32.74 5.48
CA LEU A 15 -9.68 -34.12 6.00
C LEU A 15 -9.43 -34.27 7.51
N THR A 16 -9.78 -33.29 8.34
CA THR A 16 -9.60 -33.37 9.81
C THR A 16 -10.87 -33.57 10.62
N ALA A 17 -11.99 -34.01 10.00
CA ALA A 17 -13.21 -34.31 10.74
C ALA A 17 -13.57 -35.82 10.80
N ALA A 18 -12.78 -36.73 10.27
CA ALA A 18 -13.01 -38.14 10.42
C ALA A 18 -11.67 -38.87 10.76
N GLY A 19 -11.53 -39.28 12.00
CA GLY A 19 -10.36 -39.97 12.49
C GLY A 19 -10.13 -41.30 11.77
N LEU A 20 -9.27 -41.28 10.76
CA LEU A 20 -8.65 -42.49 10.18
C LEU A 20 -7.17 -42.21 9.99
N ALA A 21 -6.34 -42.99 10.69
CA ALA A 21 -4.90 -42.97 10.58
C ALA A 21 -4.47 -43.30 9.14
N GLY A 22 -3.94 -42.31 8.41
CA GLY A 22 -3.26 -42.48 7.14
C GLY A 22 -1.73 -42.63 7.34
N PRO A 23 -0.98 -43.10 6.34
CA PRO A 23 0.44 -43.43 6.48
C PRO A 23 1.28 -42.18 6.80
N ALA A 24 2.26 -42.41 7.66
CA ALA A 24 3.18 -41.44 8.22
C ALA A 24 3.77 -40.45 7.20
N GLY A 25 3.71 -39.17 7.50
CA GLY A 25 4.66 -38.21 6.96
C GLY A 25 4.17 -36.82 6.53
N VAL A 26 2.90 -36.49 6.61
CA VAL A 26 2.46 -35.10 6.35
C VAL A 26 1.85 -34.56 7.63
N GLN A 27 2.68 -33.91 8.45
CA GLN A 27 2.19 -33.09 9.54
C GLN A 27 1.57 -31.83 8.95
N ALA A 28 0.28 -31.60 9.25
CA ALA A 28 -0.35 -30.32 8.92
C ALA A 28 0.40 -29.21 9.69
N ALA A 29 0.95 -28.24 8.97
CA ALA A 29 1.60 -27.10 9.58
C ALA A 29 0.64 -26.40 10.52
N THR A 30 1.10 -26.07 11.72
CA THR A 30 0.30 -25.35 12.70
C THR A 30 0.07 -23.91 12.22
N GLN A 31 -0.99 -23.26 12.71
CA GLN A 31 -1.31 -21.86 12.39
C GLN A 31 -0.08 -20.96 12.65
N THR A 32 0.72 -21.28 13.65
CA THR A 32 1.96 -20.55 14.00
C THR A 32 3.07 -20.79 12.97
N GLU A 33 3.19 -22.00 12.42
CA GLU A 33 4.17 -22.31 11.36
C GLU A 33 3.77 -21.65 10.02
N ILE A 34 2.48 -21.62 9.72
CA ILE A 34 1.96 -20.91 8.53
C ILE A 34 2.25 -19.41 8.63
N VAL A 35 2.02 -18.79 9.80
CA VAL A 35 2.34 -17.39 10.04
C VAL A 35 3.85 -17.14 9.94
N ALA A 36 4.68 -18.03 10.48
CA ALA A 36 6.13 -17.89 10.42
C ALA A 36 6.70 -18.05 9.00
N ILE A 37 6.15 -18.96 8.18
CA ILE A 37 6.50 -19.10 6.76
C ILE A 37 6.06 -17.83 6.01
N GLU A 38 4.90 -17.32 6.34
CA GLU A 38 4.36 -16.10 5.77
C GLU A 38 5.20 -14.86 6.10
N GLU A 39 5.73 -14.74 7.30
CA GLU A 39 6.63 -13.62 7.66
C GLU A 39 8.01 -13.75 7.01
N ALA A 40 8.53 -14.96 6.86
CA ALA A 40 9.80 -15.21 6.20
C ALA A 40 9.77 -14.77 4.72
N ASP A 41 8.69 -15.03 4.02
CA ASP A 41 8.53 -14.72 2.59
C ASP A 41 8.43 -13.21 2.31
N VAL A 42 7.73 -12.46 3.19
CA VAL A 42 7.73 -10.97 3.12
C VAL A 42 9.09 -10.40 3.47
N HIS A 43 9.77 -11.03 4.43
CA HIS A 43 11.10 -10.59 4.81
C HIS A 43 12.09 -10.80 3.66
N GLU A 44 11.99 -11.91 2.96
CA GLU A 44 12.80 -12.20 1.77
C GLU A 44 12.52 -11.22 0.63
N SER A 45 11.25 -10.92 0.34
CA SER A 45 10.87 -9.93 -0.69
C SER A 45 11.34 -8.54 -0.34
N LEU A 46 11.23 -8.12 0.93
CA LEU A 46 11.74 -6.85 1.41
C LEU A 46 13.27 -6.81 1.37
N ASN A 47 13.94 -7.88 1.80
CA ASN A 47 15.39 -7.95 1.77
C ASN A 47 15.90 -7.90 0.32
N ARG A 48 15.28 -8.62 -0.60
CA ARG A 48 15.62 -8.56 -2.04
C ARG A 48 15.45 -7.16 -2.59
N PHE A 49 14.36 -6.47 -2.27
CA PHE A 49 14.15 -5.08 -2.65
C PHE A 49 15.24 -4.16 -2.06
N LEU A 50 15.58 -4.36 -0.80
CA LEU A 50 16.61 -3.57 -0.12
C LEU A 50 18.01 -3.88 -0.64
N GLU A 51 18.34 -5.16 -0.90
CA GLU A 51 19.61 -5.58 -1.51
C GLU A 51 19.78 -5.01 -2.93
N GLU A 52 18.73 -5.02 -3.74
CA GLU A 52 18.72 -4.37 -5.05
C GLU A 52 18.92 -2.86 -4.94
N LYS A 53 18.31 -2.24 -3.92
CA LYS A 53 18.49 -0.82 -3.62
C LYS A 53 19.86 -0.50 -3.02
N GLU A 54 20.43 -1.36 -2.18
CA GLU A 54 21.78 -1.19 -1.66
C GLU A 54 22.84 -1.35 -2.76
N ALA A 55 22.68 -2.31 -3.67
CA ALA A 55 23.53 -2.45 -4.84
C ALA A 55 23.45 -1.22 -5.78
N ASN A 56 22.28 -0.58 -5.83
CA ASN A 56 22.06 0.67 -6.56
C ASN A 56 22.27 1.92 -5.70
N ALA A 57 22.31 1.81 -4.36
CA ALA A 57 22.34 2.94 -3.44
C ALA A 57 23.59 3.80 -3.59
N VAL A 58 24.75 3.20 -3.88
CA VAL A 58 25.98 3.95 -4.17
C VAL A 58 25.80 4.76 -5.45
N ALA A 59 25.20 4.17 -6.47
CA ALA A 59 24.88 4.86 -7.72
C ALA A 59 23.76 5.91 -7.51
N LEU A 60 22.78 5.63 -6.63
CA LEU A 60 21.69 6.54 -6.31
C LEU A 60 22.11 7.70 -5.40
N VAL A 61 23.04 7.50 -4.46
CA VAL A 61 23.62 8.61 -3.68
C VAL A 61 24.44 9.53 -4.58
N GLU A 62 25.22 8.96 -5.48
CA GLU A 62 25.95 9.73 -6.49
C GLU A 62 25.00 10.42 -7.50
N ASP A 63 23.87 9.79 -7.83
CA ASP A 63 22.84 10.35 -8.72
C ASP A 63 21.95 11.36 -7.98
N TRP A 64 21.65 11.14 -6.70
CA TRP A 64 20.96 12.11 -5.83
C TRP A 64 21.81 13.37 -5.58
N GLU A 65 23.12 13.23 -5.30
CA GLU A 65 24.02 14.37 -5.16
C GLU A 65 24.20 15.12 -6.49
N ARG A 66 24.06 14.44 -7.62
CA ARG A 66 24.09 15.02 -8.97
C ARG A 66 22.78 15.70 -9.37
N LYS A 67 21.62 15.19 -8.88
CA LYS A 67 20.26 15.70 -9.16
C LYS A 67 19.70 16.59 -8.05
N SER A 68 20.51 16.99 -7.08
CA SER A 68 20.18 18.07 -6.16
C SER A 68 19.81 19.33 -6.96
N PRO A 69 18.89 20.20 -6.55
CA PRO A 69 18.08 21.11 -7.40
C PRO A 69 18.82 22.11 -8.29
N ALA A 70 20.06 21.82 -8.68
CA ALA A 70 20.87 22.63 -9.61
C ALA A 70 21.17 21.91 -10.94
N SER A 71 20.67 20.72 -11.20
CA SER A 71 20.95 19.97 -12.44
C SER A 71 19.64 19.54 -13.10
N GLU A 72 19.09 20.47 -13.89
CA GLU A 72 18.10 20.15 -14.92
C GLU A 72 18.76 19.29 -16.00
N ALA A 73 18.20 18.14 -16.32
CA ALA A 73 17.87 17.69 -17.67
C ALA A 73 17.67 16.17 -17.78
N SER A 74 16.64 15.83 -18.53
CA SER A 74 16.32 14.58 -19.22
C SER A 74 15.75 13.42 -18.41
N LEU A 75 14.52 13.62 -17.94
CA LEU A 75 13.53 12.54 -17.83
C LEU A 75 12.70 12.55 -19.12
N SER A 76 12.18 11.43 -19.57
CA SER A 76 11.40 11.39 -20.82
C SER A 76 10.15 12.27 -20.69
N GLU A 77 9.96 13.25 -21.54
CA GLU A 77 8.91 14.29 -21.46
C GLU A 77 7.48 13.75 -21.22
N ALA A 78 7.19 12.53 -21.65
CA ALA A 78 5.86 11.92 -21.46
C ALA A 78 5.66 11.31 -20.05
N GLY A 79 6.71 10.76 -19.43
CA GLY A 79 6.68 10.26 -18.05
C GLY A 79 6.53 11.42 -17.07
N ASP A 80 7.29 12.47 -17.25
CA ASP A 80 7.26 13.68 -16.44
C ASP A 80 5.86 14.35 -16.41
N ALA A 81 5.19 14.44 -17.56
CA ALA A 81 3.87 15.06 -17.64
C ALA A 81 2.80 14.27 -16.87
N SER A 82 2.88 12.93 -16.90
CA SER A 82 1.98 12.05 -16.16
C SER A 82 2.20 12.16 -14.65
N GLU A 83 3.45 12.11 -14.22
CA GLU A 83 3.85 12.22 -12.80
C GLU A 83 3.49 13.59 -12.24
N GLU A 84 3.78 14.65 -12.97
CA GLU A 84 3.43 16.01 -12.60
C GLU A 84 1.92 16.20 -12.45
N SER A 85 1.14 15.61 -13.36
CA SER A 85 -0.32 15.66 -13.30
C SER A 85 -0.89 14.90 -12.09
N VAL A 86 -0.31 13.75 -11.72
CA VAL A 86 -0.64 13.01 -10.49
C VAL A 86 -0.28 13.85 -9.25
N ALA A 87 0.91 14.42 -9.21
CA ALA A 87 1.35 15.29 -8.12
C ALA A 87 0.44 16.51 -7.96
N ALA A 88 0.06 17.16 -9.07
CA ALA A 88 -0.88 18.27 -9.07
C ALA A 88 -2.26 17.88 -8.52
N TYR A 89 -2.75 16.69 -8.88
CA TYR A 89 -3.99 16.16 -8.31
C TYR A 89 -3.88 15.96 -6.78
N ILE A 90 -2.80 15.32 -6.29
CA ILE A 90 -2.56 15.11 -4.86
C ILE A 90 -2.50 16.45 -4.12
N ASN A 91 -1.70 17.40 -4.63
CA ASN A 91 -1.59 18.74 -4.06
C ASN A 91 -2.94 19.40 -3.88
N ARG A 92 -3.75 19.46 -4.95
CA ARG A 92 -5.02 20.19 -4.99
C ARG A 92 -6.15 19.50 -4.24
N SER A 93 -6.13 18.17 -4.18
CA SER A 93 -7.18 17.37 -3.53
C SER A 93 -6.93 17.15 -2.04
N TYR A 94 -5.67 17.00 -1.64
CA TYR A 94 -5.26 16.63 -0.27
C TYR A 94 -4.48 17.73 0.45
N ARG A 95 -4.13 18.83 -0.26
CA ARG A 95 -3.34 19.96 0.27
C ARG A 95 -1.93 19.56 0.71
N VAL A 96 -1.39 18.55 0.09
CA VAL A 96 0.03 18.18 0.22
C VAL A 96 0.84 19.23 -0.55
N PRO A 97 1.95 19.76 -0.02
CA PRO A 97 2.84 20.62 -0.79
C PRO A 97 3.24 19.97 -2.11
N LEU A 98 3.35 20.74 -3.20
CA LEU A 98 3.55 20.16 -4.54
C LEU A 98 4.83 19.34 -4.62
N GLU A 99 5.92 19.81 -4.01
CA GLU A 99 7.19 19.06 -3.99
C GLU A 99 7.07 17.74 -3.22
N GLU A 100 6.35 17.72 -2.11
CA GLU A 100 6.07 16.48 -1.39
C GLU A 100 5.19 15.54 -2.23
N ALA A 101 4.21 16.07 -2.97
CA ALA A 101 3.36 15.28 -3.85
C ALA A 101 4.16 14.66 -5.01
N ARG A 102 5.10 15.40 -5.60
CA ARG A 102 6.05 14.90 -6.60
C ARG A 102 6.89 13.76 -6.03
N GLN A 103 7.45 13.97 -4.85
CA GLN A 103 8.27 12.98 -4.18
C GLN A 103 7.48 11.70 -3.86
N LEU A 104 6.26 11.82 -3.35
CA LEU A 104 5.36 10.68 -3.09
C LEU A 104 5.02 9.92 -4.38
N THR A 105 4.82 10.63 -5.49
CA THR A 105 4.56 10.02 -6.80
C THR A 105 5.77 9.24 -7.30
N ALA A 106 6.95 9.84 -7.25
CA ALA A 106 8.20 9.19 -7.65
C ALA A 106 8.50 7.94 -6.81
N TRP A 107 8.33 8.03 -5.48
CA TRP A 107 8.48 6.86 -4.60
C TRP A 107 7.46 5.76 -4.88
N ALA A 108 6.23 6.11 -5.19
CA ALA A 108 5.22 5.11 -5.53
C ALA A 108 5.57 4.34 -6.80
N LEU A 109 6.13 5.02 -7.82
CA LEU A 109 6.63 4.39 -9.04
C LEU A 109 7.77 3.43 -8.75
N GLU A 110 8.78 3.88 -8.02
CA GLU A 110 9.93 3.09 -7.63
C GLU A 110 9.53 1.84 -6.82
N ILE A 111 8.73 2.04 -5.78
CA ILE A 111 8.24 0.98 -4.88
C ILE A 111 7.34 0.01 -5.64
N GLY A 112 6.47 0.54 -6.52
CA GLY A 112 5.58 -0.26 -7.34
C GLY A 112 6.33 -1.21 -8.27
N GLN A 113 7.41 -0.74 -8.89
CA GLN A 113 8.31 -1.59 -9.69
C GLN A 113 9.01 -2.66 -8.84
N GLY A 114 9.46 -2.31 -7.63
CA GLY A 114 10.17 -3.24 -6.75
C GLY A 114 9.29 -4.38 -6.22
N PHE A 115 7.99 -4.15 -6.04
CA PHE A 115 7.06 -5.15 -5.49
C PHE A 115 6.02 -5.67 -6.50
N ASP A 116 6.10 -5.27 -7.76
CA ASP A 116 5.09 -5.59 -8.79
C ASP A 116 3.66 -5.18 -8.37
N VAL A 117 3.55 -3.96 -7.81
CA VAL A 117 2.27 -3.37 -7.39
C VAL A 117 2.04 -2.09 -8.18
N ASP A 118 0.83 -1.89 -8.67
CA ASP A 118 0.44 -0.66 -9.35
C ASP A 118 0.73 0.57 -8.47
N PRO A 119 1.58 1.51 -8.92
CA PRO A 119 1.92 2.73 -8.18
C PRO A 119 0.69 3.56 -7.80
N LEU A 120 -0.33 3.62 -8.66
CA LEU A 120 -1.57 4.33 -8.37
C LEU A 120 -2.39 3.62 -7.30
N LEU A 121 -2.25 2.29 -7.14
CA LEU A 121 -2.85 1.57 -6.03
C LEU A 121 -2.17 1.93 -4.70
N ILE A 122 -0.84 2.02 -4.66
CA ILE A 122 -0.07 2.45 -3.49
C ILE A 122 -0.52 3.85 -3.04
N LEU A 123 -0.57 4.81 -3.97
CA LEU A 123 -1.04 6.16 -3.70
C LEU A 123 -2.50 6.19 -3.24
N SER A 124 -3.36 5.32 -3.79
CA SER A 124 -4.78 5.23 -3.42
C SER A 124 -4.97 4.72 -2.00
N VAL A 125 -4.13 3.77 -1.57
CA VAL A 125 -4.12 3.29 -0.18
C VAL A 125 -3.65 4.43 0.74
N ALA A 126 -2.54 5.11 0.44
CA ALA A 126 -2.06 6.25 1.24
C ALA A 126 -3.11 7.38 1.34
N ALA A 127 -3.81 7.66 0.24
CA ALA A 127 -4.91 8.63 0.23
C ALA A 127 -6.07 8.22 1.13
N THR A 128 -6.44 6.94 1.08
CA THR A 128 -7.58 6.38 1.84
C THR A 128 -7.26 6.28 3.33
N GLU A 129 -6.04 5.86 3.68
CA GLU A 129 -5.61 5.61 5.06
C GLU A 129 -5.32 6.89 5.84
N SER A 130 -4.58 7.80 5.25
CA SER A 130 -4.07 8.97 5.97
C SER A 130 -4.39 10.30 5.31
N SER A 131 -4.96 10.31 4.10
CA SER A 131 -5.01 11.50 3.25
C SER A 131 -3.61 12.10 3.02
N PHE A 132 -2.62 11.25 2.84
CA PHE A 132 -1.19 11.57 2.71
C PHE A 132 -0.58 12.28 3.93
N ASN A 133 -1.11 12.06 5.14
CA ASN A 133 -0.51 12.58 6.35
C ASN A 133 0.53 11.60 6.92
N PRO A 134 1.84 11.88 6.84
CA PRO A 134 2.87 10.97 7.32
C PRO A 134 2.87 10.83 8.85
N LYS A 135 2.27 11.75 9.58
CA LYS A 135 2.17 11.73 11.04
C LYS A 135 0.84 11.18 11.54
N ALA A 136 0.05 10.56 10.65
CA ALA A 136 -1.21 9.95 11.04
C ALA A 136 -0.94 8.76 11.98
N LYS A 137 -1.75 8.69 13.04
CA LYS A 137 -1.72 7.59 14.01
C LYS A 137 -3.13 7.38 14.53
N ASN A 138 -3.56 6.13 14.60
CA ASN A 138 -4.85 5.78 15.18
C ASN A 138 -4.71 5.13 16.58
N GLY A 139 -5.84 4.95 17.27
CA GLY A 139 -5.87 4.35 18.60
C GLY A 139 -5.46 2.87 18.64
N SER A 140 -5.46 2.17 17.50
CA SER A 140 -5.08 0.77 17.37
C SER A 140 -3.58 0.57 17.08
N GLY A 141 -2.81 1.66 16.91
CA GLY A 141 -1.36 1.60 16.66
C GLY A 141 -0.97 1.54 15.20
N ALA A 142 -1.89 1.81 14.27
CA ALA A 142 -1.53 2.02 12.87
C ALA A 142 -0.92 3.41 12.69
N GLU A 143 0.16 3.51 11.92
CA GLU A 143 1.00 4.70 11.81
C GLU A 143 1.39 5.02 10.37
N GLY A 144 1.58 6.30 10.09
CA GLY A 144 2.14 6.82 8.84
C GLY A 144 1.18 6.85 7.66
N LEU A 145 1.74 7.06 6.47
CA LEU A 145 1.00 7.27 5.22
C LEU A 145 0.02 6.14 4.89
N MET A 146 0.47 4.90 5.00
CA MET A 146 -0.30 3.70 4.68
C MET A 146 -0.90 3.02 5.92
N GLN A 147 -0.85 3.67 7.09
CA GLN A 147 -1.40 3.18 8.36
C GLN A 147 -0.96 1.76 8.70
N VAL A 148 0.35 1.53 8.65
CA VAL A 148 0.93 0.22 8.99
C VAL A 148 0.86 -0.03 10.49
N MET A 149 0.42 -1.22 10.90
CA MET A 149 0.42 -1.66 12.30
C MET A 149 1.87 -1.89 12.78
N THR A 150 2.50 -0.86 13.32
CA THR A 150 3.94 -0.86 13.66
C THR A 150 4.30 -1.97 14.65
N SER A 151 3.45 -2.24 15.65
CA SER A 151 3.70 -3.29 16.64
C SER A 151 3.70 -4.70 16.03
N VAL A 152 2.92 -4.92 14.98
CA VAL A 152 2.85 -6.21 14.25
C VAL A 152 4.01 -6.35 13.27
N HIS A 153 4.45 -5.23 12.67
CA HIS A 153 5.43 -5.21 11.58
C HIS A 153 6.77 -4.56 11.97
N THR A 154 7.12 -4.58 13.25
CA THR A 154 8.37 -3.95 13.77
C THR A 154 9.61 -4.48 13.04
N GLU A 155 9.65 -5.76 12.74
CA GLU A 155 10.78 -6.40 12.06
C GLU A 155 11.02 -5.81 10.67
N LYS A 156 9.93 -5.49 9.93
CA LYS A 156 10.02 -4.90 8.59
C LYS A 156 10.61 -3.49 8.60
N PHE A 157 10.51 -2.78 9.72
CA PHE A 157 11.12 -1.47 9.87
C PHE A 157 12.58 -1.51 10.34
N LYS A 158 13.14 -2.68 10.68
CA LYS A 158 14.54 -2.78 11.14
C LYS A 158 15.55 -2.23 10.13
N ALA A 159 15.35 -2.51 8.84
CA ALA A 159 16.18 -2.00 7.75
C ALA A 159 16.22 -0.47 7.68
N PHE A 160 15.19 0.19 8.22
CA PHE A 160 15.05 1.64 8.24
C PHE A 160 15.35 2.26 9.62
N GLY A 161 16.02 1.54 10.52
CA GLY A 161 16.33 2.03 11.87
C GLY A 161 15.26 1.74 12.93
N GLY A 162 14.32 0.84 12.64
CA GLY A 162 13.33 0.32 13.60
C GLY A 162 11.98 1.05 13.58
N ALA A 163 11.18 0.81 14.61
CA ALA A 163 9.78 1.24 14.68
C ALA A 163 9.54 2.75 14.44
N LYS A 164 10.51 3.60 14.77
CA LYS A 164 10.39 5.06 14.55
C LYS A 164 10.25 5.42 13.07
N ALA A 165 10.80 4.61 12.19
CA ALA A 165 10.70 4.81 10.74
C ALA A 165 9.27 4.65 10.20
N ALA A 166 8.34 4.10 10.97
CA ALA A 166 6.94 4.02 10.58
C ALA A 166 6.27 5.40 10.35
N MET A 167 6.83 6.47 10.91
CA MET A 167 6.37 7.84 10.69
C MET A 167 7.12 8.57 9.57
N GLU A 168 8.13 7.94 8.98
CA GLU A 168 8.83 8.48 7.83
C GLU A 168 8.15 8.03 6.55
N PRO A 169 7.91 8.95 5.58
CA PRO A 169 7.11 8.67 4.39
C PRO A 169 7.59 7.47 3.59
N TYR A 170 8.86 7.47 3.17
CA TYR A 170 9.42 6.42 2.31
C TYR A 170 9.42 5.04 2.98
N PRO A 171 9.97 4.85 4.20
CA PRO A 171 9.91 3.58 4.90
C PRO A 171 8.48 3.05 5.09
N ASN A 172 7.53 3.94 5.40
CA ASN A 172 6.14 3.56 5.58
C ASN A 172 5.50 3.06 4.29
N MET A 173 5.79 3.73 3.16
CA MET A 173 5.32 3.30 1.84
C MET A 173 5.94 1.97 1.42
N VAL A 174 7.25 1.77 1.62
CA VAL A 174 7.93 0.51 1.31
C VAL A 174 7.32 -0.65 2.09
N VAL A 175 7.19 -0.51 3.41
CA VAL A 175 6.63 -1.57 4.26
C VAL A 175 5.15 -1.80 3.94
N GLY A 176 4.36 -0.74 3.79
CA GLY A 176 2.94 -0.85 3.44
C GLY A 176 2.72 -1.53 2.09
N ALA A 177 3.51 -1.17 1.08
CA ALA A 177 3.43 -1.78 -0.25
C ALA A 177 3.87 -3.25 -0.24
N SER A 178 4.92 -3.63 0.50
CA SER A 178 5.35 -5.02 0.64
C SER A 178 4.27 -5.90 1.29
N ILE A 179 3.56 -5.37 2.29
CA ILE A 179 2.42 -6.05 2.91
C ILE A 179 1.27 -6.21 1.90
N LEU A 180 0.95 -5.14 1.17
CA LEU A 180 -0.12 -5.16 0.18
C LEU A 180 0.17 -6.14 -0.96
N ALA A 181 1.39 -6.10 -1.53
CA ALA A 181 1.85 -7.02 -2.57
C ALA A 181 1.60 -8.47 -2.18
N ARG A 182 2.11 -8.84 -1.00
CA ARG A 182 1.95 -10.19 -0.48
C ARG A 182 0.48 -10.60 -0.28
N LEU A 183 -0.34 -9.69 0.23
CA LEU A 183 -1.77 -9.98 0.42
C LEU A 183 -2.48 -10.18 -0.93
N ILE A 184 -2.08 -9.46 -1.96
CA ILE A 184 -2.57 -9.63 -3.33
C ILE A 184 -2.14 -11.01 -3.87
N ASP A 185 -0.87 -11.35 -3.75
CA ASP A 185 -0.33 -12.65 -4.20
C ASP A 185 -1.03 -13.82 -3.52
N ARG A 186 -1.14 -13.76 -2.19
CA ARG A 186 -1.80 -14.81 -1.41
C ARG A 186 -3.25 -15.03 -1.79
N THR A 187 -3.97 -13.97 -2.11
CA THR A 187 -5.41 -14.03 -2.42
C THR A 187 -5.71 -14.16 -3.90
N GLY A 188 -4.72 -13.93 -4.77
CA GLY A 188 -4.87 -13.88 -6.22
C GLY A 188 -5.77 -12.73 -6.72
N SER A 189 -6.05 -11.72 -5.88
CA SER A 189 -6.97 -10.64 -6.20
C SER A 189 -6.66 -9.36 -5.42
N VAL A 190 -6.55 -8.24 -6.12
CA VAL A 190 -6.37 -6.92 -5.53
C VAL A 190 -7.49 -6.59 -4.53
N SER A 191 -8.74 -6.91 -4.87
CA SER A 191 -9.89 -6.65 -3.98
C SER A 191 -9.81 -7.44 -2.68
N GLN A 192 -9.43 -8.72 -2.75
CA GLN A 192 -9.24 -9.55 -1.56
C GLN A 192 -7.99 -9.13 -0.78
N GLY A 193 -6.90 -8.80 -1.48
CA GLY A 193 -5.70 -8.24 -0.86
C GLY A 193 -6.00 -6.98 -0.04
N LEU A 194 -6.76 -6.05 -0.61
CA LEU A 194 -7.21 -4.84 0.08
C LEU A 194 -8.10 -5.16 1.28
N LYS A 195 -9.02 -6.13 1.15
CA LYS A 195 -9.86 -6.57 2.27
C LYS A 195 -9.04 -7.10 3.43
N HIS A 196 -8.00 -7.90 3.15
CA HIS A 196 -7.06 -8.38 4.16
C HIS A 196 -6.19 -7.25 4.73
N TYR A 197 -5.74 -6.32 3.90
CA TYR A 197 -4.99 -5.14 4.32
C TYR A 197 -5.78 -4.30 5.35
N TYR A 198 -7.04 -4.11 5.12
CA TYR A 198 -7.98 -3.44 6.04
C TYR A 198 -8.22 -4.23 7.35
N GLY A 199 -7.77 -5.48 7.44
CA GLY A 199 -8.01 -6.34 8.60
C GLY A 199 -9.34 -7.11 8.57
N ALA A 200 -10.09 -7.07 7.46
CA ALA A 200 -11.39 -7.73 7.31
C ALA A 200 -11.30 -9.10 6.62
N GLY A 201 -10.12 -9.71 6.53
CA GLY A 201 -9.90 -10.95 5.78
C GLY A 201 -10.87 -12.06 6.14
N ASN A 202 -11.18 -12.22 7.41
CA ASN A 202 -12.09 -13.24 7.94
C ASN A 202 -13.54 -12.75 8.12
N GLN A 203 -13.86 -11.51 7.69
CA GLN A 203 -15.19 -10.95 7.79
C GLN A 203 -15.96 -11.12 6.47
N SER A 204 -17.28 -11.01 6.51
CA SER A 204 -18.11 -11.07 5.30
C SER A 204 -17.93 -9.83 4.42
N SER A 205 -17.60 -8.67 5.00
CA SER A 205 -17.46 -7.39 4.31
C SER A 205 -16.21 -6.65 4.79
N ASP A 206 -15.66 -5.80 3.92
CA ASP A 206 -14.61 -4.82 4.22
C ASP A 206 -15.20 -3.42 4.47
N ASN A 207 -16.49 -3.30 4.70
CA ASN A 207 -17.20 -2.04 4.88
C ASN A 207 -16.96 -1.02 3.74
N GLY A 208 -16.77 -1.53 2.51
CA GLY A 208 -16.54 -0.72 1.33
C GLY A 208 -15.12 -0.16 1.23
N TYR A 209 -14.15 -0.69 1.96
CA TYR A 209 -12.77 -0.22 1.93
C TYR A 209 -12.15 -0.36 0.54
N ALA A 210 -12.18 -1.55 -0.06
CA ALA A 210 -11.68 -1.77 -1.41
C ALA A 210 -12.35 -0.85 -2.44
N ALA A 211 -13.65 -0.64 -2.32
CA ALA A 211 -14.39 0.28 -3.20
C ALA A 211 -13.88 1.73 -3.07
N LYS A 212 -13.54 2.20 -1.87
CA LYS A 212 -12.95 3.53 -1.64
C LYS A 212 -11.58 3.65 -2.30
N VAL A 213 -10.73 2.64 -2.12
CA VAL A 213 -9.39 2.59 -2.74
C VAL A 213 -9.50 2.59 -4.26
N PHE A 214 -10.34 1.74 -4.87
CA PHE A 214 -10.53 1.71 -6.32
C PHE A 214 -11.10 3.03 -6.87
N LYS A 215 -12.00 3.67 -6.15
CA LYS A 215 -12.52 4.98 -6.53
C LYS A 215 -11.42 6.05 -6.56
N GLU A 216 -10.53 6.02 -5.58
CA GLU A 216 -9.39 6.93 -5.55
C GLU A 216 -8.39 6.59 -6.67
N ARG A 217 -8.10 5.31 -6.88
CA ARG A 217 -7.27 4.85 -7.99
C ARG A 217 -7.80 5.32 -9.35
N SER A 218 -9.12 5.29 -9.55
CA SER A 218 -9.71 5.78 -10.79
C SER A 218 -9.49 7.28 -11.01
N ARG A 219 -9.47 8.10 -9.96
CA ARG A 219 -9.14 9.53 -10.05
C ARG A 219 -7.68 9.75 -10.37
N LEU A 220 -6.80 9.01 -9.70
CA LEU A 220 -5.36 9.05 -9.99
C LEU A 220 -5.06 8.59 -11.43
N GLN A 221 -5.82 7.63 -11.97
CA GLN A 221 -5.72 7.24 -13.38
C GLN A 221 -6.10 8.38 -14.34
N VAL A 222 -7.14 9.15 -14.02
CA VAL A 222 -7.50 10.35 -14.81
C VAL A 222 -6.38 11.39 -14.75
N ALA A 223 -5.80 11.60 -13.56
CA ALA A 223 -4.65 12.49 -13.42
C ALA A 223 -3.44 11.98 -14.20
N ALA A 224 -3.11 10.69 -14.10
CA ALA A 224 -2.01 10.06 -14.85
C ALA A 224 -2.20 10.13 -16.37
N ALA A 225 -3.43 10.25 -16.84
CA ALA A 225 -3.73 10.52 -18.24
C ALA A 225 -3.54 12.00 -18.64
N GLY A 226 -3.03 12.86 -17.74
CA GLY A 226 -2.74 14.27 -17.97
C GLY A 226 -3.87 15.21 -17.57
N ASP A 227 -4.99 14.73 -17.03
CA ASP A 227 -6.16 15.54 -16.69
C ASP A 227 -6.35 15.69 -15.16
N SER A 228 -5.42 16.39 -14.52
CA SER A 228 -5.49 16.67 -13.08
C SER A 228 -6.71 17.52 -12.70
N ASP A 229 -7.18 18.41 -13.59
CA ASP A 229 -8.38 19.23 -13.36
C ASP A 229 -9.62 18.36 -13.24
N ARG A 230 -9.81 17.46 -14.18
CA ARG A 230 -10.91 16.50 -14.15
C ARG A 230 -10.86 15.58 -12.94
N ALA A 231 -9.68 15.09 -12.58
CA ALA A 231 -9.48 14.27 -11.38
C ALA A 231 -9.91 15.03 -10.11
N VAL A 232 -9.55 16.32 -9.99
CA VAL A 232 -9.95 17.19 -8.87
C VAL A 232 -11.48 17.41 -8.86
N GLU A 233 -12.10 17.64 -9.99
CA GLU A 233 -13.58 17.74 -10.10
C GLU A 233 -14.26 16.47 -9.59
N LEU A 234 -13.80 15.29 -10.04
CA LEU A 234 -14.31 13.99 -9.60
C LEU A 234 -14.10 13.78 -8.09
N SER A 235 -13.04 14.31 -7.50
CA SER A 235 -12.82 14.29 -6.06
C SER A 235 -13.87 15.16 -5.33
N ARG A 236 -14.16 16.36 -5.84
CA ARG A 236 -15.11 17.31 -5.25
C ARG A 236 -16.56 16.87 -5.39
N ALA A 237 -16.96 16.33 -6.54
CA ALA A 237 -18.31 15.86 -6.79
C ALA A 237 -18.81 14.86 -5.74
N ASN A 238 -17.90 14.06 -5.18
CA ASN A 238 -18.22 13.13 -4.11
C ASN A 238 -18.27 13.75 -2.70
N ARG A 239 -17.76 14.99 -2.55
CA ARG A 239 -17.80 15.74 -1.28
C ARG A 239 -19.09 16.57 -1.14
N THR A 240 -19.82 16.78 -2.22
CA THR A 240 -21.06 17.57 -2.23
C THR A 240 -22.32 16.72 -2.06
N GLY A 241 -22.20 15.40 -1.89
CA GLY A 241 -23.36 14.55 -1.55
C GLY A 241 -23.91 14.83 -0.16
N PRO A 242 -25.19 14.48 0.11
CA PRO A 242 -25.87 14.78 1.40
C PRO A 242 -25.13 14.26 2.65
N ALA A 243 -24.37 13.17 2.53
CA ALA A 243 -23.55 12.60 3.60
C ALA A 243 -22.31 13.40 3.94
N TYR A 244 -21.83 14.27 3.04
CA TYR A 244 -20.65 15.11 3.30
C TYR A 244 -21.00 16.43 4.02
N ASN A 245 -22.25 16.88 3.96
CA ASN A 245 -22.76 18.02 4.73
C ASN A 245 -22.90 17.74 6.24
N ALA A 246 -22.63 16.53 6.69
CA ALA A 246 -22.39 16.23 8.09
C ALA A 246 -21.06 16.89 8.52
N LYS A 247 -21.15 18.22 8.67
CA LYS A 247 -20.25 19.13 9.42
C LYS A 247 -18.89 18.59 9.80
N HIS A 248 -17.87 19.18 9.16
CA HIS A 248 -16.50 19.34 9.69
C HIS A 248 -15.96 18.13 10.48
N ARG A 249 -15.16 17.34 9.80
CA ARG A 249 -14.29 16.36 10.48
C ARG A 249 -13.60 17.05 11.66
N PRO A 250 -13.92 16.67 12.91
CA PRO A 250 -13.10 17.05 14.04
C PRO A 250 -11.70 16.46 13.82
N ARG A 251 -10.67 17.26 13.93
CA ARG A 251 -9.27 16.86 13.68
C ARG A 251 -8.77 15.72 14.60
N ASN A 252 -9.59 15.24 15.51
CA ASN A 252 -9.24 14.32 16.60
C ASN A 252 -10.04 13.01 16.62
N LEU A 253 -10.88 12.73 15.64
CA LEU A 253 -11.62 11.45 15.59
C LEU A 253 -10.77 10.37 14.94
N GLY A 254 -10.61 9.25 15.64
CA GLY A 254 -10.02 8.03 15.11
C GLY A 254 -10.80 7.49 13.89
N TYR A 255 -10.13 6.71 13.05
CA TYR A 255 -10.71 6.16 11.81
C TYR A 255 -12.01 5.38 12.05
N GLY A 256 -12.12 4.63 13.15
CA GLY A 256 -13.34 3.87 13.52
C GLY A 256 -14.53 4.75 13.87
N GLU A 257 -14.29 5.84 14.59
CA GLU A 257 -15.35 6.79 14.97
C GLU A 257 -15.82 7.62 13.76
N TRP A 258 -14.89 7.93 12.84
CA TRP A 258 -15.22 8.63 11.61
C TRP A 258 -16.05 7.76 10.65
N MET A 259 -15.85 6.44 10.64
CA MET A 259 -16.63 5.49 9.85
C MET A 259 -18.05 5.34 10.33
N GLN A 260 -18.30 5.45 11.65
CA GLN A 260 -19.65 5.42 12.25
C GLN A 260 -20.48 6.67 11.94
N LEU A 261 -19.84 7.78 11.55
CA LEU A 261 -20.54 9.02 11.17
C LEU A 261 -20.91 9.07 9.68
N LEU A 262 -20.54 8.03 8.89
CA LEU A 262 -20.84 7.93 7.46
C LEU A 262 -21.99 6.92 7.17
N GLU A 263 -22.52 6.24 8.17
CA GLU A 263 -23.76 5.47 8.14
C GLU A 263 -24.96 6.36 8.42
#